data_a925febfdf9d7b5589613d4e83eb1e7f
#
_entry.id   a925febfdf9d7b5589613d4e83eb1e7f
#
_cell.length_a   1.000
_cell.length_b   1.000
_cell.length_c   1.000
_cell.angle_alpha   90.00
_cell.angle_beta   90.00
_cell.angle_gamma   90.00
#
_symmetry.space_group_name_H-M   'P 1'
#
loop_
_entity.id
_entity.type
_entity.pdbx_description
1 polymer ?
#
loop_
_entity_poly.entity_id
_entity_poly.type
_entity_poly.pdbx_seq_one_letter_code
_entity_poly.pdbx_strand_id
1 'polypeptide(L)'
;PDLTRATASSAQAVVRLAAHGYEVEIDAERGGRIVSATFERVDVLRRDLTSGASSALESACFPLVPYSNRIRRGQFTFEGESHQLAPNWDGDDHVIHGEGWQRSWDVVEHDGSHAVLRLTGGTGWPWPYECLQEITVGPSGIGLALTLRNTGATPMPAGLGFHPYFPRTATTRLQFSAQHVWPPLGDTALVSQVTDNTNSFATLRPVSDCVLDHCFEGWPGTARIVQPDSGIEVTVNATTGSTYCVVYTPANEPYFCFEPVTHCTGAFEADDMREAGLKILQPGETLHLAITIGAHRL
;
A
#
# COMPACT_ATOMS: atom_id res chain seq x y z
N PRO A 1 -47.67 -7.27 10.57
CA PRO A 1 -47.02 -6.00 10.66
C PRO A 1 -45.71 -6.08 9.91
N ASP A 2 -45.68 -5.30 8.92
CA ASP A 2 -44.77 -5.15 7.81
C ASP A 2 -43.33 -4.81 8.28
N LEU A 3 -42.40 -5.69 7.99
CA LEU A 3 -40.98 -5.37 8.05
C LEU A 3 -40.59 -4.76 6.69
N THR A 4 -40.72 -3.45 6.62
CA THR A 4 -40.27 -2.65 5.52
C THR A 4 -38.79 -2.92 5.23
N ARG A 5 -38.55 -3.48 4.05
CA ARG A 5 -37.24 -3.52 3.36
C ARG A 5 -36.52 -2.20 3.51
N ALA A 6 -35.39 -2.24 4.20
CA ALA A 6 -34.37 -1.22 4.01
C ALA A 6 -33.91 -1.33 2.56
N THR A 7 -34.24 -0.34 1.76
CA THR A 7 -33.75 -0.17 0.39
C THR A 7 -32.23 -0.03 0.49
N ALA A 8 -31.50 -0.97 -0.13
CA ALA A 8 -30.10 -0.82 -0.39
C ALA A 8 -29.90 0.55 -1.08
N SER A 9 -29.24 1.46 -0.40
CA SER A 9 -28.77 2.73 -0.97
C SER A 9 -27.88 2.38 -2.16
N SER A 10 -28.18 2.98 -3.31
CA SER A 10 -27.31 2.94 -4.50
C SER A 10 -25.89 3.26 -4.06
N ALA A 11 -24.93 2.39 -4.38
CA ALA A 11 -23.53 2.54 -4.07
C ALA A 11 -23.06 3.97 -4.37
N GLN A 12 -22.60 4.67 -3.34
CA GLN A 12 -21.98 5.98 -3.51
C GLN A 12 -20.56 5.69 -4.01
N ALA A 13 -20.31 5.91 -5.29
CA ALA A 13 -19.05 5.54 -5.95
C ALA A 13 -17.81 6.17 -5.29
N VAL A 14 -17.98 7.32 -4.61
CA VAL A 14 -16.90 8.05 -3.92
C VAL A 14 -17.33 8.37 -2.48
N VAL A 15 -16.54 7.91 -1.50
CA VAL A 15 -16.68 8.25 -0.08
C VAL A 15 -15.77 9.44 0.25
N ARG A 16 -16.28 10.40 1.00
CA ARG A 16 -15.53 11.60 1.44
C ARG A 16 -15.44 11.65 2.95
N LEU A 17 -14.22 11.84 3.45
CA LEU A 17 -13.92 12.03 4.87
C LEU A 17 -13.26 13.38 5.05
N ALA A 18 -13.65 14.12 6.08
CA ALA A 18 -13.06 15.44 6.39
C ALA A 18 -13.09 15.73 7.90
N ALA A 19 -11.91 15.93 8.47
CA ALA A 19 -11.74 16.36 9.86
C ALA A 19 -10.33 16.94 10.07
N HIS A 20 -10.18 17.79 11.07
CA HIS A 20 -8.87 18.31 11.52
C HIS A 20 -8.00 18.93 10.41
N GLY A 21 -8.60 19.53 9.39
CA GLY A 21 -7.92 20.13 8.25
C GLY A 21 -7.57 19.14 7.13
N TYR A 22 -7.81 17.85 7.32
CA TYR A 22 -7.64 16.83 6.29
C TYR A 22 -8.94 16.61 5.52
N GLU A 23 -8.79 16.35 4.21
CA GLU A 23 -9.88 15.90 3.34
C GLU A 23 -9.37 14.70 2.53
N VAL A 24 -10.15 13.62 2.48
CA VAL A 24 -9.83 12.37 1.77
C VAL A 24 -11.01 11.93 0.91
N GLU A 25 -10.75 11.62 -0.34
CA GLU A 25 -11.72 11.03 -1.25
C GLU A 25 -11.32 9.60 -1.59
N ILE A 26 -12.27 8.66 -1.49
CA ILE A 26 -12.05 7.21 -1.62
C ILE A 26 -12.95 6.68 -2.73
N ASP A 27 -12.39 5.92 -3.66
CA ASP A 27 -13.11 5.20 -4.71
C ASP A 27 -13.13 3.71 -4.36
N ALA A 28 -14.23 3.29 -3.75
CA ALA A 28 -14.40 1.91 -3.31
C ALA A 28 -14.58 0.94 -4.48
N GLU A 29 -15.24 1.36 -5.57
CA GLU A 29 -15.52 0.50 -6.71
C GLU A 29 -14.26 0.15 -7.52
N ARG A 30 -13.23 0.98 -7.46
CA ARG A 30 -12.00 0.81 -8.22
C ARG A 30 -10.78 0.66 -7.30
N GLY A 31 -10.66 -0.51 -6.67
CA GLY A 31 -9.49 -0.88 -5.88
C GLY A 31 -9.51 -0.42 -4.43
N GLY A 32 -10.62 0.13 -3.91
CA GLY A 32 -10.65 0.69 -2.55
C GLY A 32 -9.63 1.82 -2.36
N ARG A 33 -9.32 2.54 -3.43
CA ARG A 33 -8.22 3.50 -3.53
C ARG A 33 -8.58 4.88 -2.99
N ILE A 34 -7.58 5.60 -2.52
CA ILE A 34 -7.66 7.02 -2.26
C ILE A 34 -7.35 7.76 -3.56
N VAL A 35 -8.23 8.66 -3.98
CA VAL A 35 -8.06 9.46 -5.21
C VAL A 35 -7.53 10.86 -4.91
N SER A 36 -7.74 11.34 -3.69
CA SER A 36 -7.25 12.64 -3.21
C SER A 36 -7.06 12.60 -1.70
N ALA A 37 -5.98 13.20 -1.21
CA ALA A 37 -5.72 13.41 0.21
C ALA A 37 -5.01 14.75 0.41
N THR A 38 -5.65 15.68 1.14
CA THR A 38 -5.13 17.02 1.39
C THR A 38 -5.09 17.35 2.87
N PHE A 39 -4.21 18.26 3.26
CA PHE A 39 -4.16 18.91 4.56
C PHE A 39 -4.20 20.43 4.37
N GLU A 40 -5.20 21.12 4.93
CA GLU A 40 -5.42 22.55 4.73
C GLU A 40 -5.35 22.97 3.25
N ARG A 41 -5.97 22.18 2.36
CA ARG A 41 -6.01 22.33 0.90
C ARG A 41 -4.67 22.12 0.20
N VAL A 42 -3.64 21.65 0.88
CA VAL A 42 -2.36 21.26 0.27
C VAL A 42 -2.34 19.75 0.03
N ASP A 43 -1.90 19.31 -1.12
CA ASP A 43 -1.82 17.90 -1.45
C ASP A 43 -0.78 17.19 -0.55
N VAL A 44 -1.25 16.28 0.30
CA VAL A 44 -0.41 15.36 1.09
C VAL A 44 0.03 14.19 0.21
N LEU A 45 -0.91 13.65 -0.57
CA LEU A 45 -0.66 12.68 -1.62
C LEU A 45 -0.97 13.32 -2.98
N ARG A 46 -0.35 12.80 -4.05
CA ARG A 46 -0.71 13.26 -5.41
C ARG A 46 -2.20 13.06 -5.63
N ARG A 47 -2.80 13.89 -6.47
CA ARG A 47 -4.18 13.66 -6.89
C ARG A 47 -4.23 12.62 -8.01
N ASP A 48 -5.34 11.90 -8.11
CA ASP A 48 -5.68 11.13 -9.30
C ASP A 48 -5.70 12.09 -10.51
N LEU A 49 -4.84 11.82 -11.48
CA LEU A 49 -4.64 12.71 -12.64
C LEU A 49 -5.74 12.55 -13.69
N THR A 50 -6.58 11.54 -13.56
CA THR A 50 -7.56 11.18 -14.59
C THR A 50 -8.96 11.07 -13.98
N SER A 51 -9.78 12.06 -14.20
CA SER A 51 -11.16 12.10 -13.73
C SER A 51 -11.96 10.85 -14.17
N GLY A 52 -11.84 9.76 -13.41
CA GLY A 52 -12.84 8.69 -13.40
C GLY A 52 -12.61 7.43 -14.21
N ALA A 53 -11.55 7.28 -15.01
CA ALA A 53 -11.33 6.08 -15.83
C ALA A 53 -9.94 5.44 -15.65
N SER A 54 -9.16 5.90 -14.69
CA SER A 54 -7.76 5.55 -14.53
C SER A 54 -7.53 4.23 -13.78
N SER A 55 -6.39 3.62 -14.08
CA SER A 55 -5.82 2.54 -13.28
C SER A 55 -5.59 2.98 -11.82
N ALA A 56 -5.64 2.07 -10.86
CA ALA A 56 -5.24 2.36 -9.48
C ALA A 56 -3.79 2.90 -9.39
N LEU A 57 -2.94 2.56 -10.35
CA LEU A 57 -1.56 3.07 -10.46
C LEU A 57 -1.48 4.60 -10.67
N GLU A 58 -2.58 5.24 -11.07
CA GLU A 58 -2.68 6.70 -11.24
C GLU A 58 -3.33 7.40 -10.04
N SER A 59 -3.77 6.64 -9.03
CA SER A 59 -4.41 7.16 -7.82
C SER A 59 -3.42 7.80 -6.83
N ALA A 60 -3.94 8.29 -5.71
CA ALA A 60 -3.16 8.85 -4.62
C ALA A 60 -2.56 7.76 -3.70
N CYS A 61 -3.33 6.69 -3.45
CA CYS A 61 -2.90 5.52 -2.68
C CYS A 61 -3.84 4.36 -2.94
N PHE A 62 -3.33 3.12 -2.92
CA PHE A 62 -4.17 1.92 -2.98
C PHE A 62 -3.63 0.81 -2.06
N PRO A 63 -4.50 -0.13 -1.63
CA PRO A 63 -4.10 -1.25 -0.79
C PRO A 63 -3.40 -2.33 -1.61
N LEU A 64 -2.37 -2.94 -1.03
CA LEU A 64 -1.62 -4.08 -1.57
C LEU A 64 -2.09 -5.35 -0.83
N VAL A 65 -2.96 -6.14 -1.47
CA VAL A 65 -3.65 -7.29 -0.89
C VAL A 65 -3.83 -8.38 -1.93
N PRO A 66 -3.51 -9.64 -1.64
CA PRO A 66 -3.00 -10.22 -0.39
C PRO A 66 -1.47 -10.27 -0.32
N TYR A 67 -0.77 -9.51 -1.13
CA TYR A 67 0.68 -9.32 -1.08
C TYR A 67 1.09 -8.01 -1.77
N SER A 68 2.31 -7.57 -1.50
CA SER A 68 2.97 -6.42 -2.12
C SER A 68 3.98 -6.88 -3.16
N ASN A 69 4.34 -5.98 -4.09
CA ASN A 69 5.35 -6.17 -5.10
C ASN A 69 5.06 -7.36 -6.05
N ARG A 70 6.08 -7.90 -6.69
CA ARG A 70 5.97 -8.85 -7.81
C ARG A 70 6.16 -10.29 -7.40
N ILE A 71 5.41 -11.20 -8.04
CA ILE A 71 5.70 -12.63 -8.13
C ILE A 71 6.21 -12.90 -9.54
N ARG A 72 7.43 -13.45 -9.66
CA ARG A 72 8.12 -13.67 -10.94
C ARG A 72 7.27 -14.53 -11.87
N ARG A 73 6.84 -13.96 -13.00
CA ARG A 73 5.99 -14.63 -14.00
C ARG A 73 4.74 -15.27 -13.41
N GLY A 74 4.30 -14.78 -12.23
CA GLY A 74 3.16 -15.33 -11.50
C GLY A 74 3.37 -16.73 -10.93
N GLN A 75 4.61 -17.23 -10.84
CA GLN A 75 4.91 -18.60 -10.39
C GLN A 75 5.53 -18.60 -8.99
N PHE A 76 5.03 -19.47 -8.12
CA PHE A 76 5.65 -19.77 -6.83
C PHE A 76 5.25 -21.16 -6.35
N THR A 77 6.00 -21.69 -5.39
CA THR A 77 5.72 -22.98 -4.75
C THR A 77 5.38 -22.74 -3.28
N PHE A 78 4.27 -23.33 -2.81
CA PHE A 78 3.87 -23.26 -1.42
C PHE A 78 3.43 -24.66 -0.93
N GLU A 79 3.98 -25.13 0.19
CA GLU A 79 3.74 -26.48 0.77
C GLU A 79 3.92 -27.62 -0.24
N GLY A 80 4.87 -27.48 -1.18
CA GLY A 80 5.18 -28.47 -2.20
C GLY A 80 4.28 -28.42 -3.45
N GLU A 81 3.28 -27.54 -3.47
CA GLU A 81 2.40 -27.30 -4.62
C GLU A 81 2.86 -26.08 -5.41
N SER A 82 2.90 -26.21 -6.74
CA SER A 82 3.22 -25.12 -7.65
C SER A 82 1.96 -24.35 -8.03
N HIS A 83 2.01 -23.05 -7.90
CA HIS A 83 0.92 -22.13 -8.24
C HIS A 83 1.29 -21.26 -9.43
N GLN A 84 0.31 -21.00 -10.31
CA GLN A 84 0.43 -20.09 -11.44
C GLN A 84 -0.69 -19.07 -11.37
N LEU A 85 -0.31 -17.79 -11.23
CA LEU A 85 -1.23 -16.66 -11.30
C LEU A 85 -1.31 -16.13 -12.73
N ALA A 86 -2.47 -15.66 -13.13
CA ALA A 86 -2.65 -14.96 -14.40
C ALA A 86 -1.99 -13.56 -14.33
N PRO A 87 -1.40 -13.06 -15.44
CA PRO A 87 -0.93 -11.69 -15.52
C PRO A 87 -2.04 -10.70 -15.13
N ASN A 88 -1.70 -9.69 -14.36
CA ASN A 88 -2.64 -8.69 -13.87
C ASN A 88 -2.29 -7.24 -14.27
N TRP A 89 -1.23 -7.06 -15.05
CA TRP A 89 -0.83 -5.76 -15.57
C TRP A 89 -0.10 -5.92 -16.93
N ASP A 90 -0.54 -5.15 -17.92
CA ASP A 90 0.00 -5.24 -19.30
C ASP A 90 1.43 -4.69 -19.44
N GLY A 91 1.96 -4.01 -18.44
CA GLY A 91 3.30 -3.42 -18.43
C GLY A 91 4.42 -4.34 -17.94
N ASP A 92 4.12 -5.57 -17.49
CA ASP A 92 5.08 -6.47 -16.86
C ASP A 92 4.70 -7.94 -17.10
N ASP A 93 5.70 -8.79 -17.28
CA ASP A 93 5.52 -10.27 -17.33
C ASP A 93 5.30 -10.87 -15.93
N HIS A 94 5.50 -10.09 -14.87
CA HIS A 94 5.30 -10.48 -13.48
C HIS A 94 3.87 -10.16 -13.03
N VAL A 95 3.40 -10.87 -12.02
CA VAL A 95 2.13 -10.55 -11.37
C VAL A 95 2.40 -9.66 -10.16
N ILE A 96 1.68 -8.55 -10.04
CA ILE A 96 2.02 -7.49 -9.08
C ILE A 96 0.87 -7.20 -8.10
N HIS A 97 1.21 -6.95 -6.82
CA HIS A 97 0.37 -6.34 -5.79
C HIS A 97 -0.94 -7.07 -5.43
N GLY A 98 -1.03 -8.38 -5.78
CA GLY A 98 -2.27 -9.14 -5.56
C GLY A 98 -3.42 -8.68 -6.43
N GLU A 99 -4.64 -8.85 -5.94
CA GLU A 99 -5.86 -8.51 -6.70
C GLU A 99 -6.64 -7.31 -6.13
N GLY A 100 -6.37 -6.91 -4.87
CA GLY A 100 -7.17 -5.92 -4.15
C GLY A 100 -7.27 -4.56 -4.84
N TRP A 101 -6.19 -4.11 -5.46
CA TRP A 101 -6.11 -2.83 -6.16
C TRP A 101 -6.93 -2.74 -7.46
N GLN A 102 -7.39 -3.89 -7.99
CA GLN A 102 -8.18 -4.00 -9.22
C GLN A 102 -9.64 -4.38 -8.96
N ARG A 103 -9.97 -4.71 -7.70
CA ARG A 103 -11.29 -5.21 -7.33
C ARG A 103 -12.18 -4.09 -6.79
N SER A 104 -13.48 -4.28 -6.92
CA SER A 104 -14.46 -3.46 -6.19
C SER A 104 -14.52 -3.90 -4.74
N TRP A 105 -14.56 -2.92 -3.82
CA TRP A 105 -14.74 -3.09 -2.40
C TRP A 105 -16.12 -2.62 -1.98
N ASP A 106 -16.78 -3.37 -1.12
CA ASP A 106 -18.06 -2.96 -0.53
C ASP A 106 -17.82 -1.91 0.56
N VAL A 107 -18.55 -0.81 0.54
CA VAL A 107 -18.60 0.13 1.67
C VAL A 107 -19.47 -0.48 2.76
N VAL A 108 -18.85 -0.90 3.88
CA VAL A 108 -19.53 -1.52 5.01
C VAL A 108 -20.07 -0.47 5.97
N GLU A 109 -19.27 0.54 6.22
CA GLU A 109 -19.57 1.63 7.15
C GLU A 109 -18.84 2.90 6.70
N HIS A 110 -19.47 4.05 6.86
CA HIS A 110 -18.77 5.34 6.79
C HIS A 110 -19.56 6.44 7.53
N ASP A 111 -18.80 7.40 8.02
CA ASP A 111 -19.29 8.68 8.52
C ASP A 111 -18.43 9.84 7.96
N GLY A 112 -18.45 11.01 8.59
CA GLY A 112 -17.65 12.17 8.11
C GLY A 112 -16.14 12.03 8.30
N SER A 113 -15.64 11.07 9.09
CA SER A 113 -14.23 10.93 9.49
C SER A 113 -13.69 9.50 9.43
N HIS A 114 -14.56 8.54 9.16
CA HIS A 114 -14.22 7.12 9.17
C HIS A 114 -14.95 6.38 8.04
N ALA A 115 -14.27 5.41 7.42
CA ALA A 115 -14.85 4.48 6.46
C ALA A 115 -14.25 3.08 6.64
N VAL A 116 -15.08 2.05 6.47
CA VAL A 116 -14.68 0.65 6.39
C VAL A 116 -15.11 0.09 5.05
N LEU A 117 -14.15 -0.41 4.31
CA LEU A 117 -14.35 -1.11 3.04
C LEU A 117 -14.04 -2.60 3.23
N ARG A 118 -14.78 -3.46 2.53
CA ARG A 118 -14.59 -4.91 2.57
C ARG A 118 -14.37 -5.49 1.18
N LEU A 119 -13.35 -6.33 1.05
CA LEU A 119 -13.09 -7.17 -0.11
C LEU A 119 -13.23 -8.64 0.25
N THR A 120 -14.02 -9.38 -0.54
CA THR A 120 -13.96 -10.85 -0.56
C THR A 120 -13.10 -11.25 -1.75
N GLY A 121 -11.94 -11.82 -1.47
CA GLY A 121 -10.93 -12.20 -2.44
C GLY A 121 -10.90 -13.69 -2.75
N GLY A 122 -9.93 -14.12 -3.56
CA GLY A 122 -9.73 -15.52 -3.96
C GLY A 122 -10.16 -15.83 -5.38
N THR A 123 -10.34 -14.83 -6.23
CA THR A 123 -10.54 -15.03 -7.68
C THR A 123 -9.23 -14.93 -8.47
N GLY A 124 -8.32 -14.04 -8.06
CA GLY A 124 -6.97 -13.91 -8.59
C GLY A 124 -5.90 -14.47 -7.64
N TRP A 125 -6.30 -15.01 -6.50
CA TRP A 125 -5.44 -15.66 -5.50
C TRP A 125 -5.95 -17.06 -5.21
N PRO A 126 -5.10 -18.09 -5.04
CA PRO A 126 -5.54 -19.49 -4.88
C PRO A 126 -6.37 -19.79 -3.62
N TRP A 127 -6.31 -18.92 -2.61
CA TRP A 127 -7.01 -19.08 -1.34
C TRP A 127 -8.12 -18.04 -1.19
N PRO A 128 -9.32 -18.44 -0.70
CA PRO A 128 -10.34 -17.48 -0.34
C PRO A 128 -9.93 -16.69 0.90
N TYR A 129 -10.16 -15.37 0.88
CA TYR A 129 -9.88 -14.48 2.00
C TYR A 129 -10.92 -13.35 2.08
N GLU A 130 -10.98 -12.71 3.22
CA GLU A 130 -11.65 -11.43 3.42
C GLU A 130 -10.62 -10.39 3.85
N CYS A 131 -10.71 -9.19 3.31
CA CYS A 131 -9.91 -8.07 3.77
C CYS A 131 -10.81 -6.88 4.11
N LEU A 132 -10.59 -6.30 5.28
CA LEU A 132 -11.15 -5.00 5.67
C LEU A 132 -10.08 -3.94 5.49
N GLN A 133 -10.45 -2.83 4.86
CA GLN A 133 -9.66 -1.60 4.80
C GLN A 133 -10.40 -0.54 5.60
N GLU A 134 -9.76 -0.05 6.65
CA GLU A 134 -10.25 1.03 7.48
C GLU A 134 -9.47 2.32 7.17
N ILE A 135 -10.20 3.40 6.90
CA ILE A 135 -9.65 4.73 6.63
C ILE A 135 -10.24 5.69 7.66
N THR A 136 -9.38 6.37 8.39
CA THR A 136 -9.77 7.34 9.41
C THR A 136 -9.12 8.70 9.16
N VAL A 137 -9.79 9.78 9.57
CA VAL A 137 -9.25 11.12 9.54
C VAL A 137 -9.33 11.69 10.95
N GLY A 138 -8.17 11.92 11.57
CA GLY A 138 -8.06 12.35 12.96
C GLY A 138 -7.02 13.44 13.18
N PRO A 139 -6.81 13.87 14.44
CA PRO A 139 -5.85 14.92 14.76
C PRO A 139 -4.40 14.55 14.44
N SER A 140 -4.08 13.26 14.36
CA SER A 140 -2.74 12.77 14.01
C SER A 140 -2.52 12.60 12.51
N GLY A 141 -3.57 12.73 11.69
CA GLY A 141 -3.51 12.56 10.25
C GLY A 141 -4.54 11.56 9.70
N ILE A 142 -4.20 10.99 8.57
CA ILE A 142 -4.97 9.99 7.85
C ILE A 142 -4.48 8.61 8.30
N GLY A 143 -5.31 7.87 9.04
CA GLY A 143 -5.06 6.49 9.43
C GLY A 143 -5.54 5.53 8.34
N LEU A 144 -4.69 4.57 7.98
CA LEU A 144 -4.99 3.51 7.03
C LEU A 144 -4.68 2.17 7.68
N ALA A 145 -5.64 1.26 7.71
CA ALA A 145 -5.43 -0.08 8.24
C ALA A 145 -6.00 -1.16 7.30
N LEU A 146 -5.30 -2.29 7.22
CA LEU A 146 -5.74 -3.50 6.53
C LEU A 146 -5.80 -4.65 7.52
N THR A 147 -6.89 -5.40 7.49
CA THR A 147 -7.04 -6.66 8.22
C THR A 147 -7.45 -7.74 7.24
N LEU A 148 -6.51 -8.63 6.92
CA LEU A 148 -6.68 -9.75 6.01
C LEU A 148 -6.92 -11.02 6.83
N ARG A 149 -7.99 -11.76 6.52
CA ARG A 149 -8.35 -13.03 7.15
C ARG A 149 -8.36 -14.15 6.13
N ASN A 150 -7.69 -15.25 6.43
CA ASN A 150 -7.84 -16.49 5.69
C ASN A 150 -9.23 -17.09 5.96
N THR A 151 -10.11 -17.13 4.97
CA THR A 151 -11.45 -17.74 5.06
C THR A 151 -11.51 -19.13 4.45
N GLY A 152 -10.37 -19.63 3.94
CA GLY A 152 -10.22 -20.96 3.37
C GLY A 152 -10.04 -22.05 4.42
N ALA A 153 -9.88 -23.28 3.94
CA ALA A 153 -9.69 -24.47 4.77
C ALA A 153 -8.22 -24.90 4.92
N THR A 154 -7.30 -24.24 4.22
CA THR A 154 -5.86 -24.57 4.20
C THR A 154 -5.01 -23.35 4.57
N PRO A 155 -3.74 -23.54 5.00
CA PRO A 155 -2.82 -22.42 5.21
C PRO A 155 -2.66 -21.57 3.95
N MET A 156 -2.49 -20.27 4.13
CA MET A 156 -2.39 -19.28 3.05
C MET A 156 -1.18 -18.37 3.28
N PRO A 157 -0.23 -18.25 2.32
CA PRO A 157 0.80 -17.23 2.40
C PRO A 157 0.19 -15.85 2.13
N ALA A 158 0.57 -14.86 2.92
CA ALA A 158 -0.02 -13.53 2.86
C ALA A 158 0.96 -12.42 3.23
N GLY A 159 0.77 -11.28 2.60
CA GLY A 159 1.41 -10.02 2.92
C GLY A 159 0.46 -8.85 2.70
N LEU A 160 0.81 -7.69 3.22
CA LEU A 160 0.02 -6.47 3.12
C LEU A 160 0.92 -5.27 2.82
N GLY A 161 0.34 -4.22 2.26
CA GLY A 161 0.99 -2.94 2.07
C GLY A 161 0.02 -1.83 1.70
N PHE A 162 0.53 -0.62 1.69
CA PHE A 162 -0.09 0.54 1.08
C PHE A 162 0.86 1.17 0.08
N HIS A 163 0.31 1.67 -1.02
CA HIS A 163 1.08 2.28 -2.12
C HIS A 163 0.78 3.79 -2.25
N PRO A 164 1.19 4.62 -1.28
CA PRO A 164 0.97 6.06 -1.36
C PRO A 164 1.95 6.74 -2.31
N TYR A 165 1.44 7.66 -3.10
CA TYR A 165 2.19 8.51 -4.02
C TYR A 165 2.29 9.91 -3.45
N PHE A 166 3.50 10.39 -3.23
CA PHE A 166 3.77 11.74 -2.70
C PHE A 166 4.18 12.68 -3.83
N PRO A 167 3.73 13.96 -3.82
CA PRO A 167 4.23 14.96 -4.74
C PRO A 167 5.76 15.07 -4.68
N ARG A 168 6.41 15.19 -5.84
CA ARG A 168 7.85 15.30 -5.99
C ARG A 168 8.21 16.56 -6.77
N THR A 169 9.04 17.39 -6.16
CA THR A 169 9.69 18.55 -6.79
C THR A 169 11.21 18.45 -6.61
N ALA A 170 11.97 19.39 -7.16
CA ALA A 170 13.41 19.45 -6.96
C ALA A 170 13.81 19.66 -5.48
N THR A 171 12.90 20.20 -4.66
CA THR A 171 13.16 20.49 -3.24
C THR A 171 12.65 19.42 -2.29
N THR A 172 11.86 18.45 -2.77
CA THR A 172 11.30 17.35 -1.96
C THR A 172 12.42 16.48 -1.40
N ARG A 173 12.36 16.23 -0.08
CA ARG A 173 13.37 15.43 0.64
C ARG A 173 12.70 14.32 1.44
N LEU A 174 13.40 13.21 1.56
CA LEU A 174 12.97 12.02 2.32
C LEU A 174 14.02 11.67 3.38
N GLN A 175 13.54 11.21 4.54
CA GLN A 175 14.38 10.67 5.62
C GLN A 175 13.69 9.47 6.25
N PHE A 176 14.41 8.36 6.36
CA PHE A 176 14.08 7.18 7.16
C PHE A 176 15.34 6.35 7.40
N SER A 177 15.31 5.46 8.39
CA SER A 177 16.40 4.51 8.64
C SER A 177 16.01 3.12 8.16
N ALA A 178 16.97 2.35 7.66
CA ALA A 178 16.83 0.94 7.34
C ALA A 178 18.19 0.25 7.50
N GLN A 179 18.18 -1.07 7.62
CA GLN A 179 19.40 -1.89 7.82
C GLN A 179 19.89 -2.48 6.51
N HIS A 180 18.96 -2.98 5.70
CA HIS A 180 19.26 -3.62 4.41
C HIS A 180 18.41 -3.03 3.29
N VAL A 181 18.87 -3.20 2.07
CA VAL A 181 18.17 -2.83 0.85
C VAL A 181 18.12 -4.03 -0.10
N TRP A 182 16.96 -4.28 -0.66
CA TRP A 182 16.69 -5.30 -1.67
C TRP A 182 16.49 -4.62 -3.02
N PRO A 183 17.20 -5.05 -4.07
CA PRO A 183 16.98 -4.52 -5.42
C PRO A 183 15.58 -4.89 -5.94
N PRO A 184 15.11 -4.28 -7.04
CA PRO A 184 13.89 -4.70 -7.70
C PRO A 184 13.99 -6.15 -8.19
N LEU A 185 12.85 -6.83 -8.29
CA LEU A 185 12.79 -8.17 -8.86
C LEU A 185 13.24 -8.13 -10.32
N GLY A 186 14.34 -8.80 -10.60
CA GLY A 186 14.90 -8.95 -11.95
C GLY A 186 15.02 -10.43 -12.32
N ASP A 187 15.83 -10.76 -13.34
CA ASP A 187 16.04 -12.16 -13.78
C ASP A 187 17.03 -12.95 -12.93
N THR A 188 17.74 -12.28 -12.03
CA THR A 188 18.73 -12.89 -11.13
C THR A 188 18.17 -13.09 -9.73
N ALA A 189 18.84 -13.97 -8.95
CA ALA A 189 18.51 -14.16 -7.55
C ALA A 189 18.62 -12.85 -6.77
N LEU A 190 17.64 -12.60 -5.89
CA LEU A 190 17.61 -11.43 -5.01
C LEU A 190 18.57 -11.65 -3.84
N VAL A 191 19.43 -10.65 -3.63
CA VAL A 191 20.33 -10.62 -2.46
C VAL A 191 20.24 -9.24 -1.85
N SER A 192 19.91 -9.19 -0.56
CA SER A 192 19.91 -7.93 0.19
C SER A 192 21.34 -7.43 0.40
N GLN A 193 21.46 -6.12 0.49
CA GLN A 193 22.72 -5.43 0.78
C GLN A 193 22.55 -4.59 2.04
N VAL A 194 23.60 -4.43 2.82
CA VAL A 194 23.62 -3.47 3.93
C VAL A 194 23.47 -2.06 3.36
N THR A 195 22.65 -1.23 3.98
CA THR A 195 22.51 0.17 3.57
C THR A 195 23.83 0.93 3.80
N ASP A 196 24.23 1.71 2.82
CA ASP A 196 25.43 2.54 2.86
C ASP A 196 25.13 4.01 2.50
N ASN A 197 26.15 4.84 2.37
CA ASN A 197 25.97 6.26 2.06
C ASN A 197 25.34 6.53 0.68
N THR A 198 25.33 5.58 -0.23
CA THR A 198 24.79 5.74 -1.60
C THR A 198 23.29 5.48 -1.66
N ASN A 199 22.79 4.53 -0.84
CA ASN A 199 21.38 4.11 -0.81
C ASN A 199 20.65 4.48 0.49
N SER A 200 21.34 5.00 1.51
CA SER A 200 20.75 5.35 2.81
C SER A 200 19.96 6.66 2.75
N PHE A 201 18.83 6.68 3.46
CA PHE A 201 18.03 7.86 3.78
C PHE A 201 18.08 8.21 5.28
N ALA A 202 19.06 7.73 6.02
CA ALA A 202 19.19 8.03 7.45
C ALA A 202 19.31 9.53 7.75
N THR A 203 19.78 10.30 6.77
CA THR A 203 19.74 11.77 6.78
C THR A 203 18.79 12.29 5.70
N LEU A 204 18.23 13.48 5.92
CA LEU A 204 17.30 14.11 4.99
C LEU A 204 18.00 14.38 3.65
N ARG A 205 17.57 13.73 2.58
CA ARG A 205 18.17 13.86 1.23
C ARG A 205 17.11 14.09 0.15
N PRO A 206 17.47 14.77 -0.96
CA PRO A 206 16.58 14.96 -2.10
C PRO A 206 16.16 13.61 -2.72
N VAL A 207 14.87 13.47 -3.06
CA VAL A 207 14.37 12.33 -3.83
C VAL A 207 14.59 12.51 -5.33
N SER A 208 14.93 13.73 -5.78
CA SER A 208 15.28 14.03 -7.17
C SER A 208 16.60 13.39 -7.61
N ASP A 209 17.48 13.09 -6.66
CA ASP A 209 18.86 12.67 -6.93
C ASP A 209 18.99 11.16 -7.15
N CYS A 210 17.91 10.41 -7.10
CA CYS A 210 17.92 8.97 -7.24
C CYS A 210 16.77 8.44 -8.12
N VAL A 211 17.04 7.34 -8.78
CA VAL A 211 16.02 6.51 -9.46
C VAL A 211 16.06 5.16 -8.76
N LEU A 212 15.00 4.83 -8.02
CA LEU A 212 14.90 3.64 -7.18
C LEU A 212 13.60 2.89 -7.48
N ASP A 213 13.65 1.59 -7.31
CA ASP A 213 12.52 0.67 -7.12
C ASP A 213 12.99 -0.40 -6.13
N HIS A 214 13.22 0.01 -4.87
CA HIS A 214 13.92 -0.82 -3.90
C HIS A 214 13.09 -1.02 -2.63
N CYS A 215 13.14 -2.24 -2.10
CA CYS A 215 12.60 -2.54 -0.79
C CYS A 215 13.71 -2.39 0.28
N PHE A 216 13.37 -1.76 1.38
CA PHE A 216 14.23 -1.54 2.53
C PHE A 216 13.73 -2.35 3.71
N GLU A 217 14.66 -3.03 4.40
CA GLU A 217 14.40 -3.89 5.54
C GLU A 217 14.97 -3.29 6.82
N GLY A 218 14.34 -3.59 7.95
CA GLY A 218 14.72 -3.05 9.26
C GLY A 218 14.30 -1.59 9.42
N TRP A 219 13.27 -1.14 8.69
CA TRP A 219 12.63 0.14 8.89
C TRP A 219 11.91 0.18 10.25
N PRO A 220 12.23 1.16 11.14
CA PRO A 220 11.64 1.22 12.48
C PRO A 220 10.21 1.78 12.52
N GLY A 221 9.57 1.97 11.37
CA GLY A 221 8.18 2.40 11.27
C GLY A 221 7.97 3.92 11.18
N THR A 222 9.01 4.72 10.95
CA THR A 222 8.86 6.18 10.81
C THR A 222 9.65 6.71 9.62
N ALA A 223 8.99 7.57 8.80
CA ALA A 223 9.63 8.32 7.73
C ALA A 223 9.16 9.78 7.75
N ARG A 224 10.02 10.70 7.29
CA ARG A 224 9.75 12.13 7.11
C ARG A 224 9.91 12.51 5.65
N ILE A 225 8.94 13.25 5.14
CA ILE A 225 8.93 13.81 3.79
C ILE A 225 8.77 15.32 3.91
N VAL A 226 9.79 16.06 3.55
CA VAL A 226 9.77 17.53 3.61
C VAL A 226 9.49 18.06 2.21
N GLN A 227 8.45 18.86 2.07
CA GLN A 227 7.97 19.47 0.82
C GLN A 227 7.99 21.00 0.92
N PRO A 228 9.16 21.64 0.75
CA PRO A 228 9.31 23.09 0.95
C PRO A 228 8.42 23.92 0.01
N ASP A 229 8.26 23.51 -1.24
CA ASP A 229 7.46 24.24 -2.23
C ASP A 229 5.95 24.24 -1.87
N SER A 230 5.51 23.23 -1.13
CA SER A 230 4.13 23.12 -0.63
C SER A 230 3.98 23.66 0.81
N GLY A 231 5.10 23.97 1.48
CA GLY A 231 5.12 24.47 2.86
C GLY A 231 4.63 23.48 3.91
N ILE A 232 4.84 22.17 3.68
CA ILE A 232 4.45 21.10 4.61
C ILE A 232 5.56 20.09 4.84
N GLU A 233 5.55 19.48 6.01
CA GLU A 233 6.24 18.23 6.29
C GLU A 233 5.19 17.13 6.50
N VAL A 234 5.42 15.98 5.86
CA VAL A 234 4.58 14.77 5.99
C VAL A 234 5.36 13.71 6.75
N THR A 235 4.70 13.05 7.69
CA THR A 235 5.22 11.89 8.41
C THR A 235 4.43 10.64 8.03
N VAL A 236 5.13 9.53 7.82
CA VAL A 236 4.53 8.21 7.65
C VAL A 236 4.96 7.37 8.84
N ASN A 237 3.98 6.91 9.62
CA ASN A 237 4.22 6.09 10.81
C ASN A 237 3.49 4.76 10.67
N ALA A 238 4.22 3.63 10.71
CA ALA A 238 3.62 2.32 10.85
C ALA A 238 3.38 2.04 12.34
N THR A 239 2.15 1.80 12.71
CA THR A 239 1.77 1.51 14.11
C THR A 239 1.88 0.03 14.42
N THR A 240 1.67 -0.84 13.42
CA THR A 240 1.81 -2.29 13.53
C THR A 240 2.18 -2.92 12.19
N GLY A 241 2.87 -4.05 12.24
CA GLY A 241 2.97 -5.03 11.14
C GLY A 241 4.03 -4.74 10.08
N SER A 242 4.64 -3.55 10.03
CA SER A 242 5.61 -3.23 8.98
C SER A 242 7.02 -3.03 9.53
N THR A 243 7.97 -3.79 8.99
CA THR A 243 9.41 -3.58 9.16
C THR A 243 10.11 -3.41 7.81
N TYR A 244 9.34 -3.38 6.74
CA TYR A 244 9.77 -3.15 5.37
C TYR A 244 9.09 -1.91 4.81
N CYS A 245 9.78 -1.22 3.91
CA CYS A 245 9.17 -0.19 3.06
C CYS A 245 9.77 -0.24 1.66
N VAL A 246 8.97 0.10 0.65
CA VAL A 246 9.47 0.27 -0.72
C VAL A 246 9.61 1.75 -1.02
N VAL A 247 10.71 2.13 -1.67
CA VAL A 247 10.91 3.47 -2.22
C VAL A 247 10.99 3.34 -3.73
N TYR A 248 10.02 3.97 -4.40
CA TYR A 248 9.95 4.06 -5.85
C TYR A 248 10.07 5.51 -6.29
N THR A 249 11.14 5.84 -7.02
CA THR A 249 11.42 7.18 -7.52
C THR A 249 11.63 7.14 -9.03
N PRO A 250 10.53 7.05 -9.82
CA PRO A 250 10.63 6.97 -11.28
C PRO A 250 11.29 8.22 -11.86
N ALA A 251 12.01 8.04 -12.98
CA ALA A 251 12.65 9.16 -13.67
C ALA A 251 11.59 10.10 -14.27
N ASN A 252 11.79 11.40 -14.12
CA ASN A 252 10.97 12.46 -14.74
C ASN A 252 9.50 12.52 -14.34
N GLU A 253 9.10 11.79 -13.29
CA GLU A 253 7.73 11.84 -12.78
C GLU A 253 7.60 12.87 -11.64
N PRO A 254 6.46 13.58 -11.54
CA PRO A 254 6.23 14.57 -10.48
C PRO A 254 5.80 13.93 -9.15
N TYR A 255 6.14 12.65 -8.95
CA TYR A 255 5.84 11.90 -7.73
C TYR A 255 6.94 10.90 -7.39
N PHE A 256 6.90 10.41 -6.18
CA PHE A 256 7.60 9.22 -5.70
C PHE A 256 6.70 8.45 -4.74
N CYS A 257 7.03 7.18 -4.46
CA CYS A 257 6.30 6.36 -3.51
C CYS A 257 7.18 6.04 -2.30
N PHE A 258 6.56 6.00 -1.14
CA PHE A 258 7.11 5.43 0.08
C PHE A 258 6.07 4.47 0.63
N GLU A 259 6.28 3.18 0.47
CA GLU A 259 5.27 2.14 0.62
C GLU A 259 5.56 1.28 1.86
N PRO A 260 4.87 1.47 2.98
CA PRO A 260 4.92 0.53 4.11
C PRO A 260 4.36 -0.83 3.70
N VAL A 261 5.16 -1.90 3.86
CA VAL A 261 4.80 -3.26 3.48
C VAL A 261 5.24 -4.26 4.56
N THR A 262 4.67 -5.47 4.55
CA THR A 262 4.95 -6.49 5.58
C THR A 262 6.06 -7.46 5.21
N HIS A 263 6.52 -7.47 3.96
CA HIS A 263 7.52 -8.42 3.46
C HIS A 263 8.43 -7.79 2.41
N CYS A 264 9.58 -8.41 2.14
CA CYS A 264 10.52 -7.93 1.14
C CYS A 264 10.06 -8.25 -0.30
N THR A 265 10.74 -7.63 -1.28
CA THR A 265 10.60 -7.98 -2.70
C THR A 265 11.06 -9.43 -2.92
N GLY A 266 10.32 -10.19 -3.75
CA GLY A 266 10.65 -11.59 -4.06
C GLY A 266 10.41 -12.58 -2.92
N ALA A 267 9.63 -12.22 -1.91
CA ALA A 267 9.38 -13.07 -0.76
C ALA A 267 8.77 -14.45 -1.09
N PHE A 268 8.07 -14.57 -2.24
CA PHE A 268 7.53 -15.85 -2.73
C PHE A 268 8.58 -16.75 -3.38
N GLU A 269 9.79 -16.25 -3.61
CA GLU A 269 10.93 -17.00 -4.16
C GLU A 269 11.96 -17.35 -3.07
N ALA A 270 11.76 -16.87 -1.85
CA ALA A 270 12.65 -17.13 -0.72
C ALA A 270 12.57 -18.61 -0.29
N ASP A 271 13.68 -19.17 0.15
CA ASP A 271 13.74 -20.51 0.74
C ASP A 271 12.83 -20.63 1.97
N ASP A 272 12.73 -19.58 2.76
CA ASP A 272 11.75 -19.42 3.83
C ASP A 272 10.95 -18.11 3.64
N MET A 273 9.70 -18.27 3.22
CA MET A 273 8.77 -17.15 3.04
C MET A 273 8.53 -16.36 4.32
N ARG A 274 8.63 -16.99 5.50
CA ARG A 274 8.43 -16.32 6.81
C ARG A 274 9.60 -15.41 7.15
N GLU A 275 10.82 -15.84 6.88
CA GLU A 275 12.01 -15.00 7.04
C GLU A 275 11.99 -13.80 6.09
N ALA A 276 11.40 -13.96 4.90
CA ALA A 276 11.16 -12.89 3.94
C ALA A 276 9.98 -11.96 4.32
N GLY A 277 9.33 -12.20 5.47
CA GLY A 277 8.27 -11.35 6.04
C GLY A 277 6.83 -11.77 5.70
N LEU A 278 6.61 -12.78 4.84
CA LEU A 278 5.27 -13.31 4.61
C LEU A 278 4.72 -14.01 5.86
N LYS A 279 3.43 -13.89 6.07
CA LYS A 279 2.71 -14.66 7.09
C LYS A 279 2.02 -15.86 6.45
N ILE A 280 2.11 -17.01 7.10
CA ILE A 280 1.37 -18.20 6.73
C ILE A 280 0.15 -18.27 7.64
N LEU A 281 -0.98 -17.78 7.15
CA LEU A 281 -2.22 -17.70 7.91
C LEU A 281 -2.93 -19.05 7.91
N GLN A 282 -3.12 -19.62 9.10
CA GLN A 282 -3.99 -20.79 9.26
C GLN A 282 -5.45 -20.41 8.97
N PRO A 283 -6.35 -21.39 8.71
CA PRO A 283 -7.77 -21.12 8.58
C PRO A 283 -8.32 -20.28 9.72
N GLY A 284 -8.92 -19.14 9.39
CA GLY A 284 -9.47 -18.18 10.35
C GLY A 284 -8.48 -17.18 10.93
N GLU A 285 -7.18 -17.36 10.76
CA GLU A 285 -6.18 -16.39 11.22
C GLU A 285 -6.18 -15.08 10.41
N THR A 286 -5.64 -14.03 11.02
CA THR A 286 -5.58 -12.68 10.47
C THR A 286 -4.16 -12.15 10.41
N LEU A 287 -3.91 -11.29 9.39
CA LEU A 287 -2.75 -10.41 9.30
C LEU A 287 -3.26 -8.96 9.35
N HIS A 288 -2.56 -8.12 10.09
CA HIS A 288 -2.92 -6.70 10.25
C HIS A 288 -1.73 -5.80 9.93
N LEU A 289 -2.01 -4.72 9.21
CA LEU A 289 -1.09 -3.60 8.95
C LEU A 289 -1.82 -2.30 9.21
N ALA A 290 -1.22 -1.39 9.96
CA ALA A 290 -1.76 -0.05 10.16
C ALA A 290 -0.67 1.03 10.05
N ILE A 291 -0.99 2.11 9.36
CA ILE A 291 -0.13 3.28 9.20
C ILE A 291 -0.90 4.58 9.45
N THR A 292 -0.17 5.64 9.74
CA THR A 292 -0.72 7.01 9.79
C THR A 292 0.13 7.92 8.92
N ILE A 293 -0.53 8.69 8.05
CA ILE A 293 0.09 9.74 7.24
C ILE A 293 -0.34 11.09 7.85
N GLY A 294 0.57 11.71 8.59
CA GLY A 294 0.37 13.02 9.22
C GLY A 294 1.02 14.14 8.40
N ALA A 295 0.48 15.35 8.49
CA ALA A 295 1.08 16.53 7.87
C ALA A 295 1.03 17.73 8.84
N HIS A 296 2.01 18.59 8.75
CA HIS A 296 2.04 19.88 9.45
C HIS A 296 2.74 20.95 8.61
N ARG A 297 2.47 22.22 8.91
CA ARG A 297 3.12 23.36 8.24
C ARG A 297 4.60 23.46 8.65
N LEU A 298 5.44 23.83 7.69
CA LEU A 298 6.86 24.14 7.89
C LEU A 298 7.04 25.51 8.52
#